data_ea40ff6d69a3360f2ebd1b2cf6c4bbb8
#
_entry.id   ea40ff6d69a3360f2ebd1b2cf6c4bbb8
#
_cell.length_a   1.000
_cell.length_b   1.000
_cell.length_c   1.000
_cell.angle_alpha   90.00
_cell.angle_beta   90.00
_cell.angle_gamma   90.00
#
_symmetry.space_group_name_H-M   'P 1'
#
loop_
_entity.id
_entity.type
_entity.pdbx_description
1 polymer ?
#
loop_
_entity_poly.entity_id
_entity_poly.type
_entity_poly.pdbx_seq_one_letter_code
_entity_poly.pdbx_strand_id
1 'polypeptide(L)'
;HINSFYDLPDEIEMKRFGLKNVISREALKEIQNDKTGKDVSRFKNKEIDVLFSTKCTRGIDFPGEQCNSIVFTKYPNPDVKSPFWNILKKTNPNSYWDFYKDKARRELWQRIYRGLRFKEDHVYLLSPDTRVLDAFKRDIKNII
;
A
#
# COMPACT_ATOMS: atom_id res chain seq x y z
N HIS A 1 0.56 4.10 0.24
CA HIS A 1 1.15 2.76 0.37
C HIS A 1 2.47 2.69 -0.38
N ILE A 2 3.51 2.23 0.28
CA ILE A 2 4.83 1.93 -0.28
C ILE A 2 5.10 0.42 -0.16
N ASN A 3 5.87 -0.15 -1.08
CA ASN A 3 6.16 -1.58 -1.06
C ASN A 3 7.39 -1.91 -0.21
N SER A 4 8.31 -0.97 -0.10
CA SER A 4 9.55 -1.11 0.65
C SER A 4 9.94 0.24 1.26
N PHE A 5 10.66 0.20 2.38
CA PHE A 5 11.32 1.40 2.92
C PHE A 5 12.27 2.07 1.92
N TYR A 6 12.86 1.29 1.01
CA TYR A 6 13.73 1.80 -0.06
C TYR A 6 12.99 2.59 -1.16
N ASP A 7 11.66 2.61 -1.14
CA ASP A 7 10.87 3.50 -2.00
C ASP A 7 10.83 4.94 -1.47
N LEU A 8 11.34 5.16 -0.26
CA LEU A 8 11.48 6.49 0.36
C LEU A 8 12.94 6.94 0.34
N PRO A 9 13.19 8.26 0.26
CA PRO A 9 14.52 8.83 0.39
C PRO A 9 15.10 8.59 1.77
N ASP A 10 16.40 8.52 1.87
CA ASP A 10 17.11 8.65 3.13
C ASP A 10 17.28 10.14 3.53
N GLU A 11 17.80 10.40 4.72
CA GLU A 11 17.98 11.76 5.20
C GLU A 11 18.98 12.58 4.36
N ILE A 12 19.97 11.92 3.76
CA ILE A 12 20.95 12.58 2.89
C ILE A 12 20.29 13.01 1.60
N GLU A 13 19.50 12.11 0.99
CA GLU A 13 18.72 12.40 -0.22
C GLU A 13 17.69 13.50 0.03
N MET A 14 17.00 13.48 1.18
CA MET A 14 16.05 14.53 1.56
C MET A 14 16.71 15.91 1.60
N LYS A 15 17.88 16.02 2.23
CA LYS A 15 18.65 17.28 2.26
C LYS A 15 19.14 17.69 0.89
N ARG A 16 19.69 16.75 0.12
CA ARG A 16 20.25 17.00 -1.22
C ARG A 16 19.21 17.53 -2.20
N PHE A 17 17.99 16.98 -2.16
CA PHE A 17 16.90 17.33 -3.07
C PHE A 17 15.89 18.33 -2.50
N GLY A 18 16.09 18.82 -1.29
CA GLY A 18 15.20 19.79 -0.63
C GLY A 18 13.79 19.26 -0.38
N LEU A 19 13.64 17.95 -0.12
CA LEU A 19 12.34 17.32 0.07
C LEU A 19 11.77 17.65 1.45
N LYS A 20 10.68 18.42 1.50
CA LYS A 20 10.09 18.88 2.76
C LYS A 20 8.83 18.11 3.19
N ASN A 21 8.09 17.57 2.23
CA ASN A 21 6.76 16.96 2.46
C ASN A 21 6.76 15.42 2.32
N VAL A 22 7.93 14.82 2.46
CA VAL A 22 8.12 13.37 2.39
C VAL A 22 8.76 12.90 3.69
N ILE A 23 8.37 11.74 4.18
CA ILE A 23 9.00 11.11 5.34
C ILE A 23 10.28 10.38 4.91
N SER A 24 11.32 10.44 5.73
CA SER A 24 12.55 9.67 5.47
C SER A 24 12.31 8.17 5.75
N ARG A 25 13.14 7.35 5.13
CA ARG A 25 13.20 5.91 5.35
C ARG A 25 13.41 5.54 6.81
N GLU A 26 14.29 6.27 7.48
CA GLU A 26 14.63 6.08 8.88
C GLU A 26 13.45 6.43 9.79
N ALA A 27 12.83 7.59 9.59
CA ALA A 27 11.69 8.04 10.36
C ALA A 27 10.50 7.10 10.23
N LEU A 28 10.23 6.57 9.01
CA LEU A 28 9.15 5.59 8.85
C LEU A 28 9.45 4.26 9.56
N LYS A 29 10.71 3.81 9.61
CA LYS A 29 11.09 2.62 10.37
C LYS A 29 10.82 2.77 11.85
N GLU A 30 11.14 3.92 12.43
CA GLU A 30 10.85 4.22 13.84
C GLU A 30 9.35 4.19 14.13
N ILE A 31 8.55 4.86 13.29
CA ILE A 31 7.08 4.85 13.40
C ILE A 31 6.50 3.44 13.33
N GLN A 32 7.00 2.60 12.43
CA GLN A 32 6.48 1.23 12.27
C GLN A 32 6.96 0.26 13.35
N ASN A 33 8.02 0.59 14.06
CA ASN A 33 8.45 -0.15 15.26
C ASN A 33 7.53 0.13 16.46
N ASP A 34 6.77 1.22 16.43
CA ASP A 34 5.75 1.49 17.44
C ASP A 34 4.54 0.56 17.22
N LYS A 35 4.43 -0.44 18.10
CA LYS A 35 3.33 -1.42 18.09
C LYS A 35 2.01 -0.87 18.66
N THR A 36 2.00 0.35 19.17
CA THR A 36 0.82 0.97 19.80
C THR A 36 -0.21 1.45 18.78
N GLY A 37 0.16 1.57 17.50
CA GLY A 37 -0.71 2.11 16.46
C GLY A 37 -0.98 3.61 16.61
N LYS A 38 -0.11 4.34 17.29
CA LYS A 38 -0.25 5.77 17.59
C LYS A 38 -0.49 6.60 16.32
N ASP A 39 0.26 6.38 15.27
CA ASP A 39 0.10 7.17 14.03
C ASP A 39 -1.20 6.86 13.29
N VAL A 40 -1.70 5.64 13.38
CA VAL A 40 -3.02 5.30 12.84
C VAL A 40 -4.11 6.06 13.61
N SER A 41 -4.01 6.13 14.93
CA SER A 41 -4.95 6.88 15.76
C SER A 41 -4.88 8.38 15.45
N ARG A 42 -3.68 8.94 15.34
CA ARG A 42 -3.47 10.35 14.96
C ARG A 42 -4.06 10.67 13.58
N PHE A 43 -3.87 9.78 12.61
CA PHE A 43 -4.48 9.95 11.29
C PHE A 43 -6.01 9.91 11.34
N LYS A 44 -6.60 8.97 12.09
CA LYS A 44 -8.05 8.90 12.29
C LYS A 44 -8.62 10.15 12.98
N ASN A 45 -7.86 10.70 13.92
CA ASN A 45 -8.23 11.92 14.65
C ASN A 45 -7.93 13.21 13.87
N LYS A 46 -7.45 13.11 12.62
CA LYS A 46 -7.06 14.26 11.78
C LYS A 46 -5.93 15.13 12.40
N GLU A 47 -5.08 14.52 13.24
CA GLU A 47 -3.88 15.18 13.79
C GLU A 47 -2.71 15.17 12.80
N ILE A 48 -2.73 14.23 11.85
CA ILE A 48 -1.82 14.14 10.72
C ILE A 48 -2.61 13.91 9.43
N ASP A 49 -2.19 14.56 8.35
CA ASP A 49 -2.88 14.50 7.05
C ASP A 49 -2.44 13.31 6.20
N VAL A 50 -1.28 12.74 6.47
CA VAL A 50 -0.71 11.67 5.66
C VAL A 50 -0.24 10.52 6.54
N LEU A 51 -0.73 9.31 6.23
CA LEU A 51 -0.28 8.07 6.84
C LEU A 51 0.54 7.24 5.84
N PHE A 52 1.81 7.03 6.13
CA PHE A 52 2.67 6.13 5.36
C PHE A 52 2.57 4.70 5.86
N SER A 53 2.46 3.73 4.96
CA SER A 53 2.36 2.32 5.33
C SER A 53 3.03 1.41 4.31
N THR A 54 3.86 0.48 4.76
CA THR A 54 4.42 -0.61 3.95
C THR A 54 3.48 -1.82 3.90
N LYS A 55 2.72 -2.01 4.98
CA LYS A 55 1.73 -3.09 5.09
C LYS A 55 0.45 -2.51 5.62
N CYS A 56 -0.67 -2.86 5.02
CA CYS A 56 -1.95 -2.60 5.66
C CYS A 56 -2.01 -3.36 6.98
N THR A 57 -2.06 -2.64 8.08
CA THR A 57 -2.29 -3.25 9.39
C THR A 57 -3.64 -3.95 9.34
N ARG A 58 -3.67 -5.25 9.61
CA ARG A 58 -4.92 -6.02 9.58
C ARG A 58 -5.92 -5.42 10.58
N GLY A 59 -7.19 -5.32 10.16
CA GLY A 59 -8.26 -4.84 11.02
C GLY A 59 -8.38 -3.33 11.20
N ILE A 60 -7.64 -2.54 10.43
CA ILE A 60 -7.78 -1.08 10.44
C ILE A 60 -8.52 -0.63 9.20
N ASP A 61 -9.62 0.07 9.39
CA ASP A 61 -10.44 0.68 8.35
C ASP A 61 -10.51 2.19 8.55
N PHE A 62 -10.74 2.90 7.45
CA PHE A 62 -10.82 4.35 7.39
C PHE A 62 -12.13 4.76 6.69
N PRO A 63 -13.29 4.58 7.36
CA PRO A 63 -14.59 4.88 6.76
C PRO A 63 -14.83 6.39 6.61
N GLY A 64 -15.64 6.74 5.64
CA GLY A 64 -16.08 8.11 5.40
C GLY A 64 -14.92 9.04 5.10
N GLU A 65 -14.91 10.19 5.73
CA GLU A 65 -13.91 11.25 5.53
C GLU A 65 -12.54 10.98 6.19
N GLN A 66 -12.33 9.80 6.79
CA GLN A 66 -11.05 9.47 7.41
C GLN A 66 -9.94 9.22 6.38
N CYS A 67 -10.30 8.82 5.15
CA CYS A 67 -9.35 8.60 4.07
C CYS A 67 -9.96 9.02 2.73
N ASN A 68 -9.58 10.18 2.24
CA ASN A 68 -10.07 10.71 0.96
C ASN A 68 -9.22 10.27 -0.23
N SER A 69 -7.97 9.87 -0.01
CA SER A 69 -7.04 9.53 -1.09
C SER A 69 -6.13 8.39 -0.68
N ILE A 70 -5.91 7.47 -1.60
CA ILE A 70 -4.94 6.39 -1.44
C ILE A 70 -3.90 6.51 -2.54
N VAL A 71 -2.64 6.66 -2.14
CA VAL A 71 -1.50 6.71 -3.07
C VAL A 71 -0.75 5.39 -3.02
N PHE A 72 -0.62 4.73 -4.16
CA PHE A 72 0.27 3.58 -4.34
C PHE A 72 1.52 4.03 -5.07
N THR A 73 2.67 3.96 -4.44
CA THR A 73 3.95 4.29 -5.10
C THR A 73 4.33 3.28 -6.18
N LYS A 74 3.94 2.01 -5.97
CA LYS A 74 4.15 0.89 -6.91
C LYS A 74 3.03 -0.13 -6.78
N TYR A 75 2.83 -0.90 -7.83
CA TYR A 75 1.92 -2.05 -7.82
C TYR A 75 2.34 -3.06 -6.72
N PRO A 76 1.42 -3.55 -5.86
CA PRO A 76 1.75 -4.34 -4.67
C PRO A 76 2.09 -5.79 -5.01
N ASN A 77 3.17 -5.99 -5.74
CA ASN A 77 3.68 -7.32 -6.04
C ASN A 77 4.13 -8.07 -4.78
N PRO A 78 3.90 -9.39 -4.68
CA PRO A 78 4.40 -10.20 -3.59
C PRO A 78 5.93 -10.24 -3.56
N ASP A 79 6.49 -10.30 -2.36
CA ASP A 79 7.92 -10.62 -2.18
C ASP A 79 8.14 -12.13 -2.41
N VAL A 80 8.80 -12.45 -3.51
CA VAL A 80 9.05 -13.83 -3.94
C VAL A 80 10.26 -14.49 -3.28
N LYS A 81 10.95 -13.78 -2.40
CA LYS A 81 12.15 -14.30 -1.71
C LYS A 81 11.81 -15.32 -0.61
N SER A 82 10.56 -15.35 -0.16
CA SER A 82 10.16 -16.26 0.91
C SER A 82 10.21 -17.72 0.48
N PRO A 83 10.44 -18.67 1.41
CA PRO A 83 10.45 -20.10 1.13
C PRO A 83 9.20 -20.61 0.41
N PHE A 84 8.03 -20.04 0.74
CA PHE A 84 6.76 -20.36 0.10
C PHE A 84 6.83 -20.23 -1.43
N TRP A 85 7.33 -19.11 -1.94
CA TRP A 85 7.41 -18.86 -3.38
C TRP A 85 8.41 -19.79 -4.07
N ASN A 86 9.52 -20.12 -3.40
CA ASN A 86 10.51 -21.07 -3.92
C ASN A 86 9.93 -22.49 -4.01
N ILE A 87 9.16 -22.92 -3.01
CA ILE A 87 8.48 -24.21 -3.02
C ILE A 87 7.43 -24.22 -4.14
N LEU A 88 6.56 -23.23 -4.20
CA LEU A 88 5.50 -23.13 -5.22
C LEU A 88 6.08 -23.20 -6.64
N LYS A 89 7.17 -22.48 -6.90
CA LYS A 89 7.85 -22.50 -8.20
C LYS A 89 8.35 -23.88 -8.59
N LYS A 90 8.85 -24.67 -7.61
CA LYS A 90 9.36 -26.02 -7.83
C LYS A 90 8.25 -27.06 -7.98
N THR A 91 7.22 -26.97 -7.13
CA THR A 91 6.16 -27.99 -7.08
C THR A 91 5.03 -27.73 -8.06
N ASN A 92 4.77 -26.47 -8.43
CA ASN A 92 3.66 -26.10 -9.28
C ASN A 92 4.00 -24.95 -10.26
N PRO A 93 5.00 -25.15 -11.15
CA PRO A 93 5.53 -24.10 -12.02
C PRO A 93 4.48 -23.53 -12.97
N ASN A 94 3.52 -24.37 -13.43
CA ASN A 94 2.49 -23.94 -14.36
C ASN A 94 1.50 -22.92 -13.77
N SER A 95 1.21 -23.02 -12.48
CA SER A 95 0.28 -22.12 -11.78
C SER A 95 1.00 -20.96 -11.05
N TYR A 96 2.33 -20.96 -11.05
CA TYR A 96 3.12 -19.99 -10.29
C TYR A 96 2.78 -18.53 -10.64
N TRP A 97 2.76 -18.20 -11.93
CA TRP A 97 2.53 -16.82 -12.37
C TRP A 97 1.08 -16.38 -12.19
N ASP A 98 0.14 -17.27 -12.33
CA ASP A 98 -1.27 -16.96 -12.10
C ASP A 98 -1.53 -16.68 -10.63
N PHE A 99 -0.96 -17.50 -9.75
CA PHE A 99 -1.02 -17.28 -8.31
C PHE A 99 -0.33 -15.98 -7.89
N TYR A 100 0.82 -15.66 -8.50
CA TYR A 100 1.53 -14.40 -8.26
C TYR A 100 0.68 -13.18 -8.61
N LYS A 101 0.09 -13.18 -9.80
CA LYS A 101 -0.78 -12.09 -10.27
C LYS A 101 -2.05 -11.95 -9.41
N ASP A 102 -2.68 -13.06 -9.08
CA ASP A 102 -3.86 -13.08 -8.22
C ASP A 102 -3.55 -12.55 -6.81
N LYS A 103 -2.43 -12.95 -6.24
CA LYS A 103 -1.97 -12.45 -4.93
C LYS A 103 -1.76 -10.94 -4.94
N ALA A 104 -1.09 -10.42 -5.97
CA ALA A 104 -0.87 -8.97 -6.14
C ALA A 104 -2.20 -8.21 -6.29
N ARG A 105 -3.12 -8.74 -7.09
CA ARG A 105 -4.44 -8.16 -7.30
C ARG A 105 -5.25 -8.11 -6.00
N ARG A 106 -5.29 -9.19 -5.24
CA ARG A 106 -5.98 -9.22 -3.93
C ARG A 106 -5.38 -8.22 -2.96
N GLU A 107 -4.07 -8.08 -2.92
CA GLU A 107 -3.38 -7.12 -2.07
C GLU A 107 -3.76 -5.68 -2.43
N LEU A 108 -3.84 -5.35 -3.73
CA LEU A 108 -4.31 -4.04 -4.21
C LEU A 108 -5.72 -3.74 -3.69
N TRP A 109 -6.66 -4.66 -3.96
CA TRP A 109 -8.06 -4.46 -3.57
C TRP A 109 -8.27 -4.43 -2.06
N GLN A 110 -7.57 -5.27 -1.30
CA GLN A 110 -7.62 -5.24 0.16
C GLN A 110 -7.20 -3.88 0.75
N ARG A 111 -6.26 -3.20 0.10
CA ARG A 111 -5.82 -1.86 0.52
C ARG A 111 -6.85 -0.79 0.14
N ILE A 112 -7.43 -0.88 -1.05
CA ILE A 112 -8.47 0.06 -1.51
C ILE A 112 -9.72 -0.04 -0.64
N TYR A 113 -10.20 -1.25 -0.38
CA TYR A 113 -11.41 -1.48 0.42
C TYR A 113 -11.31 -1.03 1.89
N ARG A 114 -10.15 -0.66 2.38
CA ARG A 114 -10.04 -0.06 3.72
C ARG A 114 -10.61 1.35 3.80
N GLY A 115 -10.61 2.07 2.70
CA GLY A 115 -11.24 3.38 2.58
C GLY A 115 -12.66 3.34 2.01
N LEU A 116 -13.16 2.15 1.62
CA LEU A 116 -14.49 1.98 1.03
C LEU A 116 -15.27 0.97 1.88
N ARG A 117 -15.94 1.42 2.92
CA ARG A 117 -16.70 0.58 3.85
C ARG A 117 -18.21 0.74 3.72
N PHE A 118 -18.64 1.93 3.35
CA PHE A 118 -20.04 2.25 3.15
C PHE A 118 -20.30 2.60 1.68
N LYS A 119 -21.55 2.53 1.27
CA LYS A 119 -21.97 2.79 -0.11
C LYS A 119 -21.64 4.22 -0.57
N GLU A 120 -21.61 5.14 0.38
CA GLU A 120 -21.38 6.58 0.16
C GLU A 120 -19.89 6.95 0.23
N ASP A 121 -19.01 6.01 0.58
CA ASP A 121 -17.57 6.27 0.67
C ASP A 121 -16.96 6.56 -0.71
N HIS A 122 -16.10 7.56 -0.78
CA HIS A 122 -15.39 7.97 -1.98
C HIS A 122 -13.89 8.07 -1.69
N VAL A 123 -13.08 7.46 -2.55
CA VAL A 123 -11.63 7.50 -2.44
C VAL A 123 -11.01 7.81 -3.79
N TYR A 124 -10.12 8.80 -3.82
CA TYR A 124 -9.26 9.04 -4.98
C TYR A 124 -8.10 8.04 -4.98
N LEU A 125 -7.97 7.27 -6.05
CA LEU A 125 -6.85 6.35 -6.27
C LEU A 125 -5.79 7.05 -7.12
N LEU A 126 -4.60 7.24 -6.56
CA LEU A 126 -3.48 7.90 -7.19
C LEU A 126 -2.28 6.95 -7.28
N SER A 127 -1.58 6.94 -8.40
CA SER A 127 -0.34 6.18 -8.54
C SER A 127 0.52 6.71 -9.69
N PRO A 128 1.83 6.82 -9.51
CA PRO A 128 2.78 6.98 -10.61
C PRO A 128 3.01 5.68 -11.41
N ASP A 129 2.60 4.53 -10.86
CA ASP A 129 2.70 3.22 -11.52
C ASP A 129 1.40 2.91 -12.27
N THR A 130 1.46 2.98 -13.59
CA THR A 130 0.29 2.76 -14.48
C THR A 130 -0.37 1.41 -14.25
N ARG A 131 0.37 0.37 -13.83
CA ARG A 131 -0.16 -0.97 -13.55
C ARG A 131 -1.24 -0.96 -12.47
N VAL A 132 -1.17 -0.04 -11.50
CA VAL A 132 -2.20 0.14 -10.47
C VAL A 132 -3.51 0.61 -11.10
N LEU A 133 -3.45 1.65 -11.93
CA LEU A 133 -4.62 2.23 -12.57
C LEU A 133 -5.22 1.30 -13.63
N ASP A 134 -4.38 0.59 -14.38
CA ASP A 134 -4.80 -0.37 -15.39
C ASP A 134 -5.50 -1.59 -14.76
N ALA A 135 -4.96 -2.11 -13.65
CA ALA A 135 -5.60 -3.18 -12.90
C ALA A 135 -6.97 -2.74 -12.36
N PHE A 136 -7.05 -1.54 -11.79
CA PHE A 136 -8.30 -0.99 -11.30
C PHE A 136 -9.35 -0.84 -12.40
N LYS A 137 -8.99 -0.22 -13.54
CA LYS A 137 -9.89 -0.03 -14.69
C LYS A 137 -10.39 -1.34 -15.26
N ARG A 138 -9.51 -2.33 -15.40
CA ARG A 138 -9.87 -3.67 -15.89
C ARG A 138 -10.86 -4.37 -14.98
N ASP A 139 -10.61 -4.31 -13.68
CA ASP A 139 -11.42 -5.02 -12.69
C ASP A 139 -12.80 -4.40 -12.54
N ILE A 140 -12.92 -3.06 -12.58
CA ILE A 140 -14.22 -2.37 -12.56
C ILE A 140 -15.05 -2.72 -13.79
N LYS A 141 -14.46 -2.77 -14.99
CA LYS A 141 -15.18 -3.16 -16.21
C LYS A 141 -15.78 -4.57 -16.15
N ASN A 142 -15.25 -5.45 -15.31
CA ASN A 142 -15.77 -6.80 -15.11
C ASN A 142 -16.84 -6.89 -14.01
N ILE A 143 -17.09 -5.80 -13.28
CA ILE A 143 -18.08 -5.72 -12.18
C ILE A 143 -19.36 -5.03 -12.65
N ILE A 144 -19.24 -4.14 -13.65
CA ILE A 144 -20.34 -3.42 -14.30
C ILE A 144 -20.78 -4.17 -15.56
#